data_cac3086abaf348fb96f0b16bf31280e0
#
_entry.id   cac3086abaf348fb96f0b16bf31280e0
#
_cell.length_a   1.000
_cell.length_b   1.000
_cell.length_c   1.000
_cell.angle_alpha   90.00
_cell.angle_beta   90.00
_cell.angle_gamma   90.00
#
_symmetry.space_group_name_H-M   'P 1'
#
loop_
_entity.id
_entity.type
_entity.pdbx_description
1 polymer ?
#
loop_
_entity_poly.entity_id
_entity_poly.type
_entity_poly.pdbx_seq_one_letter_code
_entity_poly.pdbx_strand_id
1 'polypeptide(L)'
;LKAMEQSGLILFCAPTYVYHVPGQMKSLLDHLAYRWMVHRPDLSFMKKQAVIINTAAGGGMRSTVRDIKDSTENLGFARTHCISQSVWDYTWNDLPESFRKSIQRKVTRTARNVRHCARHLTPSPKVCCEFTLYRFLHKHKKMSTVDDAYWQEHGYNTGWPWKNKKAL
;
A
#
# COMPACT_ATOMS: atom_id res chain seq x y z
N LEU A 1 9.47 10.49 -3.06
CA LEU A 1 9.14 9.42 -3.99
C LEU A 1 10.35 8.49 -4.25
N LYS A 2 11.54 9.02 -4.57
CA LYS A 2 12.75 8.21 -4.83
C LYS A 2 13.03 7.14 -3.78
N ALA A 3 12.90 7.46 -2.49
CA ALA A 3 13.09 6.49 -1.41
C ALA A 3 12.08 5.33 -1.48
N MET A 4 10.82 5.60 -1.87
CA MET A 4 9.81 4.57 -2.06
C MET A 4 10.11 3.70 -3.28
N GLU A 5 10.61 4.30 -4.36
CA GLU A 5 10.99 3.58 -5.59
C GLU A 5 12.17 2.63 -5.35
N GLN A 6 13.12 3.00 -4.48
CA GLN A 6 14.30 2.21 -4.15
C GLN A 6 14.08 1.14 -3.07
N SER A 7 12.95 1.20 -2.36
CA SER A 7 12.66 0.29 -1.23
C SER A 7 11.79 -0.87 -1.67
N GLY A 8 12.08 -2.08 -1.19
CA GLY A 8 11.21 -3.26 -1.40
C GLY A 8 10.07 -3.37 -0.37
N LEU A 9 10.19 -2.65 0.75
CA LEU A 9 9.21 -2.62 1.84
C LEU A 9 9.02 -1.18 2.31
N ILE A 10 7.77 -0.76 2.45
CA ILE A 10 7.40 0.58 2.92
C ILE A 10 6.53 0.47 4.16
N LEU A 11 6.88 1.21 5.20
CA LEU A 11 6.13 1.29 6.44
C LEU A 11 5.33 2.59 6.47
N PHE A 12 4.01 2.48 6.55
CA PHE A 12 3.09 3.60 6.76
C PHE A 12 2.70 3.63 8.24
N CYS A 13 3.34 4.50 9.00
CA CYS A 13 3.08 4.64 10.44
C CYS A 13 2.19 5.85 10.67
N ALA A 14 0.98 5.63 11.17
CA ALA A 14 0.03 6.70 11.42
C ALA A 14 -0.85 6.40 12.62
N PRO A 15 -0.99 7.31 13.59
CA PRO A 15 -2.03 7.22 14.60
C PRO A 15 -3.41 7.45 13.95
N THR A 16 -4.46 7.07 14.64
CA THR A 16 -5.82 7.46 14.26
C THR A 16 -6.15 8.82 14.91
N TYR A 17 -6.45 9.81 14.10
CA TYR A 17 -6.95 11.11 14.56
C TYR A 17 -8.34 11.35 13.99
N VAL A 18 -9.30 11.69 14.87
CA VAL A 18 -10.70 11.96 14.48
C VAL A 18 -11.25 10.85 13.56
N TYR A 19 -11.03 9.60 13.96
CA TYR A 19 -11.45 8.38 13.25
C TYR A 19 -10.80 8.10 11.88
N HIS A 20 -9.86 8.93 11.41
CA HIS A 20 -9.20 8.80 10.10
C HIS A 20 -7.68 8.96 10.21
N VAL A 21 -7.01 8.92 9.06
CA VAL A 21 -5.57 9.24 8.98
C VAL A 21 -5.30 10.69 9.36
N PRO A 22 -4.15 10.98 9.99
CA PRO A 22 -3.72 12.36 10.25
C PRO A 22 -3.59 13.15 8.93
N GLY A 23 -3.80 14.47 9.01
CA GLY A 23 -3.74 15.36 7.84
C GLY A 23 -2.43 15.22 7.04
N GLN A 24 -1.28 15.05 7.71
CA GLN A 24 0.01 14.85 7.04
C GLN A 24 0.05 13.54 6.23
N MET A 25 -0.49 12.44 6.80
CA MET A 25 -0.58 11.18 6.07
C MET A 25 -1.55 11.31 4.90
N LYS A 26 -2.70 11.96 5.11
CA LYS A 26 -3.66 12.19 4.02
C LYS A 26 -3.03 13.00 2.90
N SER A 27 -2.32 14.08 3.23
CA SER A 27 -1.60 14.91 2.25
C SER A 27 -0.58 14.09 1.46
N LEU A 28 0.19 13.21 2.13
CA LEU A 28 1.12 12.31 1.43
C LEU A 28 0.38 11.38 0.45
N LEU A 29 -0.72 10.76 0.89
CA LEU A 29 -1.49 9.84 0.05
C LEU A 29 -2.11 10.56 -1.15
N ASP A 30 -2.59 11.80 -0.97
CA ASP A 30 -3.14 12.63 -2.04
C ASP A 30 -2.06 13.03 -3.05
N HIS A 31 -0.86 13.38 -2.59
CA HIS A 31 0.27 13.67 -3.47
C HIS A 31 0.75 12.44 -4.26
N LEU A 32 0.50 11.22 -3.76
CA LEU A 32 0.83 9.99 -4.47
C LEU A 32 -0.26 9.55 -5.46
N ALA A 33 -1.46 10.15 -5.41
CA ALA A 33 -2.60 9.69 -6.19
C ALA A 33 -2.37 9.73 -7.71
N TYR A 34 -1.53 10.64 -8.22
CA TYR A 34 -1.18 10.65 -9.64
C TYR A 34 -0.42 9.39 -10.11
N ARG A 35 0.11 8.59 -9.17
CA ARG A 35 0.75 7.30 -9.41
C ARG A 35 -0.20 6.11 -9.24
N TRP A 36 -1.46 6.35 -8.97
CA TRP A 36 -2.44 5.27 -8.93
C TRP A 36 -2.55 4.60 -10.30
N MET A 37 -2.91 3.33 -10.30
CA MET A 37 -3.00 2.50 -11.51
C MET A 37 -3.91 3.11 -12.59
N VAL A 38 -4.93 3.88 -12.20
CA VAL A 38 -5.83 4.59 -13.12
C VAL A 38 -5.14 5.76 -13.86
N HIS A 39 -4.03 6.26 -13.34
CA HIS A 39 -3.31 7.41 -13.91
C HIS A 39 -1.97 6.99 -14.52
N ARG A 40 -0.88 7.27 -13.85
CA ARG A 40 0.50 7.04 -14.30
C ARG A 40 1.24 6.09 -13.36
N PRO A 41 0.85 4.79 -13.35
CA PRO A 41 1.40 3.82 -12.40
C PRO A 41 2.90 3.63 -12.56
N ASP A 42 3.56 3.42 -11.43
CA ASP A 42 4.89 2.83 -11.40
C ASP A 42 4.77 1.35 -11.03
N LEU A 43 5.01 0.49 -12.02
CA LEU A 43 4.84 -0.94 -11.84
C LEU A 43 5.86 -1.57 -10.89
N SER A 44 6.91 -0.84 -10.49
CA SER A 44 7.81 -1.30 -9.44
C SER A 44 7.09 -1.57 -8.12
N PHE A 45 5.97 -0.87 -7.85
CA PHE A 45 5.13 -1.13 -6.67
C PHE A 45 4.53 -2.54 -6.66
N MET A 46 4.33 -3.16 -7.82
CA MET A 46 3.85 -4.54 -7.91
C MET A 46 4.85 -5.59 -7.39
N LYS A 47 6.10 -5.16 -7.13
CA LYS A 47 7.15 -5.96 -6.47
C LYS A 47 7.46 -5.50 -5.05
N LYS A 48 6.63 -4.64 -4.46
CA LYS A 48 6.85 -4.08 -3.13
C LYS A 48 5.77 -4.54 -2.16
N GLN A 49 6.11 -4.46 -0.89
CA GLN A 49 5.17 -4.70 0.20
C GLN A 49 4.97 -3.44 1.01
N ALA A 50 3.78 -3.26 1.54
CA ALA A 50 3.46 -2.23 2.52
C ALA A 50 3.15 -2.86 3.87
N VAL A 51 3.54 -2.20 4.96
CA VAL A 51 3.06 -2.49 6.31
C VAL A 51 2.43 -1.23 6.88
N ILE A 52 1.18 -1.30 7.21
CA ILE A 52 0.46 -0.24 7.91
C ILE A 52 0.62 -0.48 9.41
N ILE A 53 1.16 0.49 10.12
CA ILE A 53 1.27 0.49 11.59
C ILE A 53 0.37 1.60 12.10
N ASN A 54 -0.68 1.21 12.81
CA ASN A 54 -1.69 2.14 13.28
C ASN A 54 -1.96 1.96 14.76
N THR A 55 -2.06 3.06 15.49
CA THR A 55 -2.45 3.10 16.89
C THR A 55 -3.59 4.08 17.11
N ALA A 56 -4.41 3.82 18.13
CA ALA A 56 -5.45 4.71 18.60
C ALA A 56 -5.67 4.50 20.09
N ALA A 57 -6.09 5.54 20.80
CA ALA A 57 -6.55 5.40 22.19
C ALA A 57 -7.92 4.72 22.30
N GLY A 58 -8.74 4.78 21.23
CA GLY A 58 -10.09 4.25 21.21
C GLY A 58 -10.48 3.65 19.87
N GLY A 59 -11.43 4.28 19.19
CA GLY A 59 -12.01 3.81 17.93
C GLY A 59 -11.35 4.38 16.68
N GLY A 60 -11.93 4.06 15.50
CA GLY A 60 -11.52 4.65 14.21
C GLY A 60 -10.36 3.96 13.50
N MET A 61 -9.71 2.98 14.11
CA MET A 61 -8.57 2.28 13.49
C MET A 61 -8.90 1.64 12.14
N ARG A 62 -10.14 1.15 11.97
CA ARG A 62 -10.56 0.52 10.70
C ARG A 62 -10.57 1.52 9.55
N SER A 63 -11.05 2.74 9.79
CA SER A 63 -11.08 3.81 8.77
C SER A 63 -9.67 4.23 8.41
N THR A 64 -8.80 4.51 9.40
CA THR A 64 -7.39 4.85 9.18
C THR A 64 -6.66 3.79 8.36
N VAL A 65 -6.83 2.51 8.72
CA VAL A 65 -6.22 1.41 7.97
C VAL A 65 -6.78 1.33 6.56
N ARG A 66 -8.09 1.55 6.38
CA ARG A 66 -8.73 1.55 5.07
C ARG A 66 -8.20 2.67 4.19
N ASP A 67 -8.10 3.90 4.70
CA ASP A 67 -7.60 5.06 3.95
C ASP A 67 -6.20 4.79 3.36
N ILE A 68 -5.29 4.22 4.17
CA ILE A 68 -3.94 3.88 3.71
C ILE A 68 -3.97 2.65 2.78
N LYS A 69 -4.77 1.65 3.10
CA LYS A 69 -4.86 0.41 2.32
C LYS A 69 -5.41 0.66 0.92
N ASP A 70 -6.45 1.46 0.79
CA ASP A 70 -7.02 1.84 -0.51
C ASP A 70 -5.96 2.54 -1.37
N SER A 71 -5.16 3.44 -0.78
CA SER A 71 -4.07 4.10 -1.49
C SER A 71 -2.95 3.12 -1.89
N THR A 72 -2.54 2.20 -1.00
CA THR A 72 -1.50 1.20 -1.34
C THR A 72 -1.96 0.22 -2.41
N GLU A 73 -3.23 -0.17 -2.41
CA GLU A 73 -3.80 -1.04 -3.44
C GLU A 73 -3.86 -0.31 -4.79
N ASN A 74 -4.32 0.95 -4.81
CA ASN A 74 -4.36 1.76 -6.03
C ASN A 74 -2.96 2.12 -6.57
N LEU A 75 -1.94 2.23 -5.70
CA LEU A 75 -0.54 2.34 -6.11
C LEU A 75 0.02 1.03 -6.70
N GLY A 76 -0.65 -0.09 -6.47
CA GLY A 76 -0.28 -1.39 -7.02
C GLY A 76 0.61 -2.24 -6.12
N PHE A 77 0.73 -1.94 -4.82
CA PHE A 77 1.52 -2.79 -3.91
C PHE A 77 1.08 -4.25 -3.97
N ALA A 78 2.05 -5.15 -4.14
CA ALA A 78 1.78 -6.58 -4.25
C ALA A 78 1.11 -7.16 -3.00
N ARG A 79 1.51 -6.68 -1.82
CA ARG A 79 0.94 -7.07 -0.53
C ARG A 79 0.92 -5.89 0.44
N THR A 80 -0.18 -5.77 1.17
CA THR A 80 -0.31 -4.82 2.28
C THR A 80 -0.62 -5.59 3.56
N HIS A 81 0.24 -5.44 4.55
CA HIS A 81 0.10 -6.01 5.89
C HIS A 81 -0.35 -4.93 6.85
N CYS A 82 -0.93 -5.32 7.98
CA CYS A 82 -1.42 -4.37 8.97
C CYS A 82 -1.07 -4.81 10.40
N ILE A 83 -0.58 -3.86 11.18
CA ILE A 83 -0.45 -3.93 12.63
C ILE A 83 -1.27 -2.78 13.19
N SER A 84 -2.43 -3.09 13.76
CA SER A 84 -3.32 -2.09 14.35
C SER A 84 -3.56 -2.45 15.81
N GLN A 85 -3.37 -1.47 16.71
CA GLN A 85 -3.44 -1.71 18.14
C GLN A 85 -4.02 -0.50 18.87
N SER A 86 -5.08 -0.73 19.66
CA SER A 86 -5.53 0.25 20.63
C SER A 86 -4.55 0.30 21.81
N VAL A 87 -4.12 1.50 22.16
CA VAL A 87 -3.15 1.75 23.24
C VAL A 87 -3.66 2.93 24.06
N TRP A 88 -3.84 2.73 25.35
CA TRP A 88 -4.39 3.74 26.24
C TRP A 88 -3.33 4.44 27.08
N ASP A 89 -2.11 3.90 27.10
CA ASP A 89 -0.99 4.41 27.87
C ASP A 89 -0.05 5.25 26.99
N TYR A 90 0.67 6.19 27.63
CA TYR A 90 1.53 7.15 26.94
C TYR A 90 2.92 6.61 26.66
N THR A 91 3.41 5.64 27.45
CA THR A 91 4.73 5.07 27.27
C THR A 91 4.69 3.55 27.18
N TRP A 92 5.71 2.99 26.51
CA TRP A 92 5.85 1.53 26.38
C TRP A 92 5.99 0.81 27.74
N ASN A 93 6.63 1.47 28.71
CA ASN A 93 6.91 0.87 30.03
C ASN A 93 5.66 0.80 30.91
N ASP A 94 4.69 1.70 30.70
CA ASP A 94 3.44 1.73 31.46
C ASP A 94 2.48 0.61 31.05
N LEU A 95 2.71 0.02 29.87
CA LEU A 95 1.89 -1.07 29.37
C LEU A 95 2.10 -2.35 30.17
N PRO A 96 1.04 -3.08 30.54
CA PRO A 96 1.13 -4.40 31.15
C PRO A 96 2.02 -5.35 30.33
N GLU A 97 2.80 -6.19 30.99
CA GLU A 97 3.72 -7.10 30.30
C GLU A 97 3.00 -8.06 29.33
N SER A 98 1.84 -8.56 29.72
CA SER A 98 0.99 -9.41 28.86
C SER A 98 0.59 -8.70 27.56
N PHE A 99 0.29 -7.40 27.66
CA PHE A 99 -0.08 -6.57 26.52
C PHE A 99 1.12 -6.31 25.60
N ARG A 100 2.29 -5.95 26.17
CA ARG A 100 3.56 -5.82 25.42
C ARG A 100 3.91 -7.11 24.67
N LYS A 101 3.80 -8.28 25.33
CA LYS A 101 3.99 -9.59 24.69
C LYS A 101 3.00 -9.84 23.54
N SER A 102 1.77 -9.37 23.67
CA SER A 102 0.76 -9.45 22.59
C SER A 102 1.18 -8.64 21.37
N ILE A 103 1.62 -7.40 21.57
CA ILE A 103 2.13 -6.53 20.49
C ILE A 103 3.36 -7.18 19.83
N GLN A 104 4.32 -7.67 20.61
CA GLN A 104 5.51 -8.34 20.08
C GLN A 104 5.17 -9.55 19.22
N ARG A 105 4.17 -10.36 19.62
CA ARG A 105 3.69 -11.49 18.80
C ARG A 105 3.10 -11.03 17.48
N LYS A 106 2.31 -9.93 17.47
CA LYS A 106 1.76 -9.34 16.23
C LYS A 106 2.88 -8.87 15.31
N VAL A 107 3.86 -8.14 15.84
CA VAL A 107 5.02 -7.66 15.08
C VAL A 107 5.81 -8.84 14.51
N THR A 108 6.16 -9.82 15.32
CA THR A 108 6.91 -11.01 14.89
C THR A 108 6.16 -11.79 13.81
N ARG A 109 4.85 -11.97 13.97
CA ARG A 109 4.01 -12.63 12.96
C ARG A 109 4.00 -11.85 11.64
N THR A 110 3.83 -10.54 11.70
CA THR A 110 3.83 -9.70 10.51
C THR A 110 5.18 -9.71 9.82
N ALA A 111 6.28 -9.58 10.55
CA ALA A 111 7.63 -9.66 10.01
C ALA A 111 7.90 -11.01 9.32
N ARG A 112 7.43 -12.12 9.92
CA ARG A 112 7.51 -13.45 9.31
C ARG A 112 6.73 -13.53 8.00
N ASN A 113 5.52 -12.97 7.96
CA ASN A 113 4.69 -12.94 6.76
C ASN A 113 5.34 -12.10 5.66
N VAL A 114 5.86 -10.91 5.97
CA VAL A 114 6.61 -10.06 5.04
C VAL A 114 7.78 -10.83 4.44
N ARG A 115 8.60 -11.49 5.29
CA ARG A 115 9.74 -12.29 4.82
C ARG A 115 9.32 -13.48 3.97
N HIS A 116 8.24 -14.15 4.31
CA HIS A 116 7.70 -15.26 3.52
C HIS A 116 7.23 -14.78 2.14
N CYS A 117 6.44 -13.71 2.09
CA CYS A 117 5.95 -13.14 0.84
C CYS A 117 7.08 -12.62 -0.06
N ALA A 118 8.17 -12.10 0.52
CA ALA A 118 9.30 -11.58 -0.26
C ALA A 118 9.98 -12.62 -1.18
N ARG A 119 9.84 -13.91 -0.88
CA ARG A 119 10.44 -15.01 -1.67
C ARG A 119 9.74 -15.20 -3.01
N HIS A 120 8.44 -14.98 -3.06
CA HIS A 120 7.59 -15.17 -4.25
C HIS A 120 6.54 -14.06 -4.33
N LEU A 121 7.04 -12.81 -4.49
CA LEU A 121 6.18 -11.66 -4.49
C LEU A 121 5.51 -11.49 -5.86
N THR A 122 4.20 -11.65 -5.89
CA THR A 122 3.36 -11.42 -7.06
C THR A 122 2.22 -10.47 -6.70
N PRO A 123 1.75 -9.64 -7.62
CA PRO A 123 0.59 -8.78 -7.38
C PRO A 123 -0.61 -9.59 -6.89
N SER A 124 -1.40 -9.00 -5.99
CA SER A 124 -2.62 -9.64 -5.51
C SER A 124 -3.66 -9.78 -6.63
N PRO A 125 -4.60 -10.73 -6.56
CA PRO A 125 -5.68 -10.84 -7.56
C PRO A 125 -6.45 -9.53 -7.75
N LYS A 126 -6.65 -8.75 -6.67
CA LYS A 126 -7.31 -7.44 -6.73
C LYS A 126 -6.50 -6.47 -7.59
N VAL A 127 -5.21 -6.31 -7.33
CA VAL A 127 -4.31 -5.46 -8.11
C VAL A 127 -4.28 -5.88 -9.58
N CYS A 128 -4.25 -7.18 -9.86
CA CYS A 128 -4.30 -7.69 -11.23
C CYS A 128 -5.63 -7.35 -11.92
N CYS A 129 -6.73 -7.46 -11.21
CA CYS A 129 -8.07 -7.16 -11.73
C CYS A 129 -8.21 -5.65 -12.02
N GLU A 130 -7.80 -4.79 -11.09
CA GLU A 130 -7.83 -3.33 -11.25
C GLU A 130 -6.95 -2.88 -12.41
N PHE A 131 -5.72 -3.38 -12.51
CA PHE A 131 -4.84 -3.07 -13.65
C PHE A 131 -5.47 -3.49 -14.98
N THR A 132 -6.14 -4.65 -15.02
CA THR A 132 -6.81 -5.13 -16.23
C THR A 132 -7.97 -4.22 -16.63
N LEU A 133 -8.75 -3.79 -15.64
CA LEU A 133 -9.85 -2.84 -15.85
C LEU A 133 -9.33 -1.52 -16.40
N TYR A 134 -8.33 -0.91 -15.76
CA TYR A 134 -7.77 0.37 -16.20
C TYR A 134 -7.12 0.26 -17.59
N ARG A 135 -6.44 -0.85 -17.88
CA ARG A 135 -5.93 -1.12 -19.25
C ARG A 135 -7.05 -1.13 -20.28
N PHE A 136 -8.17 -1.78 -19.98
CA PHE A 136 -9.33 -1.77 -20.86
C PHE A 136 -9.88 -0.35 -21.06
N LEU A 137 -9.98 0.43 -19.99
CA LEU A 137 -10.47 1.81 -20.05
C LEU A 137 -9.54 2.70 -20.88
N HIS A 138 -8.22 2.70 -20.63
CA HIS A 138 -7.25 3.47 -21.43
C HIS A 138 -7.22 3.06 -22.90
N LYS A 139 -7.43 1.78 -23.18
CA LYS A 139 -7.45 1.29 -24.57
C LYS A 139 -8.71 1.68 -25.34
N HIS A 140 -9.87 1.73 -24.67
CA HIS A 140 -11.16 1.83 -25.36
C HIS A 140 -11.96 3.09 -25.04
N LYS A 141 -11.75 3.76 -23.91
CA LYS A 141 -12.61 4.87 -23.46
C LYS A 141 -11.93 6.24 -23.41
N LYS A 142 -10.62 6.33 -23.66
CA LYS A 142 -9.85 7.58 -23.54
C LYS A 142 -10.14 8.29 -22.21
N MET A 143 -9.39 7.96 -21.20
CA MET A 143 -9.58 8.49 -19.84
C MET A 143 -9.08 9.93 -19.72
N SER A 144 -7.83 10.17 -20.12
CA SER A 144 -7.15 11.46 -20.10
C SER A 144 -6.03 11.42 -21.13
N THR A 145 -5.86 12.49 -21.90
CA THR A 145 -4.82 12.55 -22.93
C THR A 145 -3.42 12.29 -22.38
N VAL A 146 -3.12 12.81 -21.18
CA VAL A 146 -1.81 12.66 -20.54
C VAL A 146 -1.62 11.23 -20.02
N ASP A 147 -2.63 10.67 -19.37
CA ASP A 147 -2.55 9.33 -18.80
C ASP A 147 -2.57 8.26 -19.91
N ASP A 148 -3.38 8.45 -20.95
CA ASP A 148 -3.43 7.55 -22.12
C ASP A 148 -2.08 7.51 -22.85
N ALA A 149 -1.43 8.67 -23.05
CA ALA A 149 -0.09 8.76 -23.62
C ALA A 149 0.94 8.02 -22.77
N TYR A 150 0.90 8.20 -21.44
CA TYR A 150 1.78 7.49 -20.49
C TYR A 150 1.60 5.96 -20.58
N TRP A 151 0.36 5.48 -20.62
CA TRP A 151 0.06 4.05 -20.74
C TRP A 151 0.55 3.46 -22.07
N GLN A 152 0.46 4.22 -23.15
CA GLN A 152 0.95 3.83 -24.47
C GLN A 152 2.48 3.79 -24.51
N GLU A 153 3.15 4.84 -24.03
CA GLU A 153 4.61 4.96 -23.98
C GLU A 153 5.25 3.82 -23.20
N HIS A 154 4.64 3.44 -22.08
CA HIS A 154 5.13 2.35 -21.23
C HIS A 154 4.68 0.95 -21.66
N GLY A 155 3.94 0.84 -22.76
CA GLY A 155 3.47 -0.44 -23.30
C GLY A 155 2.44 -1.16 -22.41
N TYR A 156 1.78 -0.46 -21.49
CA TYR A 156 0.82 -1.05 -20.56
C TYR A 156 -0.47 -1.52 -21.22
N ASN A 157 -0.75 -1.01 -22.43
CA ASN A 157 -1.90 -1.38 -23.25
C ASN A 157 -1.75 -2.75 -23.92
N THR A 158 -0.53 -3.31 -24.04
CA THR A 158 -0.25 -4.49 -24.87
C THR A 158 0.19 -5.72 -24.08
N GLY A 159 0.60 -5.59 -22.82
CA GLY A 159 1.19 -6.68 -22.06
C GLY A 159 0.70 -6.80 -20.62
N TRP A 160 1.06 -7.92 -19.98
CA TRP A 160 0.92 -8.16 -18.56
C TRP A 160 2.28 -7.92 -17.91
N PRO A 161 2.48 -6.79 -17.21
CA PRO A 161 3.81 -6.40 -16.73
C PRO A 161 4.46 -7.46 -15.82
N TRP A 162 3.65 -8.14 -15.00
CA TRP A 162 4.12 -9.20 -14.11
C TRP A 162 4.45 -10.53 -14.80
N LYS A 163 4.12 -10.71 -16.07
CA LYS A 163 4.48 -11.88 -16.87
C LYS A 163 5.81 -11.69 -17.60
N ASN A 164 6.20 -10.46 -17.87
CA ASN A 164 7.46 -10.13 -18.54
C ASN A 164 8.58 -10.02 -17.51
N LYS A 165 9.46 -11.05 -17.42
CA LYS A 165 10.63 -11.02 -16.55
C LYS A 165 11.61 -9.86 -16.84
N LYS A 166 11.52 -9.22 -18.02
CA LYS A 166 12.36 -8.08 -18.45
C LYS A 166 11.73 -6.71 -18.19
N ALA A 167 10.45 -6.61 -17.85
CA ALA A 167 9.73 -5.34 -17.70
C ALA A 167 9.58 -4.87 -16.25
N LEU A 168 10.23 -5.58 -15.32
CA LEU A 168 10.16 -5.28 -13.90
C LEU A 168 11.56 -5.23 -13.30
#